data_772911889431a765b2827f261a03d2cc
#
_entry.id   772911889431a765b2827f261a03d2cc
#
_cell.length_a   1.000
_cell.length_b   1.000
_cell.length_c   1.000
_cell.angle_alpha   90.00
_cell.angle_beta   90.00
_cell.angle_gamma   90.00
#
_symmetry.space_group_name_H-M   'P 1'
#
loop_
_entity.id
_entity.type
_entity.pdbx_description
1 polymer ?
#
loop_
_entity_poly.entity_id
_entity_poly.type
_entity_poly.pdbx_seq_one_letter_code
_entity_poly.pdbx_strand_id
1 'polypeptide(L)'
;MSVVDLGASLRAERLRQGLSLRETARRLGISASALSQIETGKAHPSVGKLFDIVNLLNVSVDGLLTGQAVAARGDEGFVSLQRGGEHEALELESGVRWHRLTAGSYPGVEFLHVQYQPGGSSTGDSTFMRHAGQEFGYVLAGRLTIHVGFDTHRLGPGDSISFPATTPHRLGNDGTEPATAIWCIIGRHT
;
A
#
# COMPACT_ATOMS: atom_id res chain seq x y z
N MET A 1 -6.56 18.07 -3.03
CA MET A 1 -6.01 16.70 -3.00
C MET A 1 -6.97 15.80 -3.73
N SER A 2 -6.54 15.18 -4.80
CA SER A 2 -7.36 14.20 -5.54
C SER A 2 -7.27 12.86 -4.81
N VAL A 3 -8.40 12.23 -4.52
CA VAL A 3 -8.47 10.85 -4.04
C VAL A 3 -8.55 9.96 -5.27
N VAL A 4 -7.64 9.02 -5.38
CA VAL A 4 -7.60 8.08 -6.50
C VAL A 4 -8.77 7.10 -6.37
N ASP A 5 -9.50 6.89 -7.46
CA ASP A 5 -10.51 5.82 -7.53
C ASP A 5 -9.82 4.46 -7.74
N LEU A 6 -9.26 3.95 -6.64
CA LEU A 6 -8.60 2.64 -6.60
C LEU A 6 -9.53 1.54 -7.10
N GLY A 7 -10.82 1.59 -6.73
CA GLY A 7 -11.80 0.55 -7.08
C GLY A 7 -12.00 0.43 -8.59
N ALA A 8 -12.17 1.57 -9.26
CA ALA A 8 -12.29 1.61 -10.72
C ALA A 8 -11.03 1.08 -11.42
N SER A 9 -9.85 1.45 -10.93
CA SER A 9 -8.57 0.98 -11.48
C SER A 9 -8.40 -0.54 -11.31
N LEU A 10 -8.70 -1.08 -10.14
CA LEU A 10 -8.68 -2.52 -9.86
C LEU A 10 -9.64 -3.28 -10.79
N ARG A 11 -10.86 -2.79 -10.95
CA ARG A 11 -11.86 -3.38 -11.84
C ARG A 11 -11.41 -3.38 -13.28
N ALA A 12 -10.87 -2.26 -13.77
CA ALA A 12 -10.39 -2.14 -15.15
C ALA A 12 -9.28 -3.15 -15.42
N GLU A 13 -8.32 -3.28 -14.52
CA GLU A 13 -7.20 -4.21 -14.67
C GLU A 13 -7.66 -5.68 -14.61
N ARG A 14 -8.55 -6.04 -13.69
CA ARG A 14 -9.13 -7.37 -13.62
C ARG A 14 -9.83 -7.75 -14.93
N LEU A 15 -10.65 -6.82 -15.48
CA LEU A 15 -11.37 -7.03 -16.74
C LEU A 15 -10.40 -7.15 -17.93
N ARG A 16 -9.34 -6.32 -17.96
CA ARG A 16 -8.30 -6.39 -19.00
C ARG A 16 -7.64 -7.78 -19.04
N GLN A 17 -7.49 -8.43 -17.88
CA GLN A 17 -6.96 -9.79 -17.77
C GLN A 17 -8.02 -10.89 -17.99
N GLY A 18 -9.27 -10.55 -18.29
CA GLY A 18 -10.34 -11.51 -18.52
C GLY A 18 -10.79 -12.26 -17.27
N LEU A 19 -10.44 -11.77 -16.07
CA LEU A 19 -10.77 -12.43 -14.82
C LEU A 19 -12.21 -12.10 -14.36
N SER A 20 -13.00 -13.13 -14.02
CA SER A 20 -14.30 -12.91 -13.44
C SER A 20 -14.22 -12.45 -11.97
N LEU A 21 -15.21 -11.67 -11.51
CA LEU A 21 -15.28 -11.21 -10.12
C LEU A 21 -15.22 -12.39 -9.12
N ARG A 22 -15.98 -13.46 -9.40
CA ARG A 22 -16.02 -14.64 -8.51
C ARG A 22 -14.69 -15.37 -8.43
N GLU A 23 -14.01 -15.56 -9.55
CA GLU A 23 -12.72 -16.24 -9.58
C GLU A 23 -11.64 -15.41 -8.88
N THR A 24 -11.61 -14.09 -9.11
CA THR A 24 -10.69 -13.19 -8.44
C THR A 24 -10.90 -13.18 -6.92
N ALA A 25 -12.15 -13.05 -6.48
CA ALA A 25 -12.48 -13.09 -5.05
C ALA A 25 -12.08 -14.42 -4.40
N ARG A 26 -12.31 -15.54 -5.08
CA ARG A 26 -11.91 -16.87 -4.61
C ARG A 26 -10.37 -16.96 -4.42
N ARG A 27 -9.59 -16.47 -5.38
CA ARG A 27 -8.13 -16.45 -5.30
C ARG A 27 -7.62 -15.55 -4.17
N LEU A 28 -8.33 -14.45 -3.90
CA LEU A 28 -8.02 -13.51 -2.82
C LEU A 28 -8.49 -13.97 -1.43
N GLY A 29 -9.25 -15.09 -1.36
CA GLY A 29 -9.81 -15.57 -0.11
C GLY A 29 -10.87 -14.66 0.50
N ILE A 30 -11.60 -13.89 -0.34
CA ILE A 30 -12.70 -13.00 0.09
C ILE A 30 -14.00 -13.34 -0.64
N SER A 31 -15.13 -12.81 -0.16
CA SER A 31 -16.40 -12.97 -0.85
C SER A 31 -16.44 -12.11 -2.13
N ALA A 32 -17.20 -12.57 -3.13
CA ALA A 32 -17.45 -11.78 -4.34
C ALA A 32 -18.13 -10.43 -4.03
N SER A 33 -18.96 -10.38 -2.99
CA SER A 33 -19.58 -9.15 -2.51
C SER A 33 -18.52 -8.16 -1.97
N ALA A 34 -17.57 -8.64 -1.18
CA ALA A 34 -16.49 -7.80 -0.64
C ALA A 34 -15.64 -7.21 -1.78
N LEU A 35 -15.21 -8.04 -2.75
CA LEU A 35 -14.47 -7.54 -3.91
C LEU A 35 -15.29 -6.52 -4.72
N SER A 36 -16.58 -6.78 -4.92
CA SER A 36 -17.48 -5.83 -5.60
C SER A 36 -17.60 -4.50 -4.86
N GLN A 37 -17.62 -4.51 -3.54
CA GLN A 37 -17.65 -3.29 -2.74
C GLN A 37 -16.35 -2.50 -2.87
N ILE A 38 -15.20 -3.17 -2.91
CA ILE A 38 -13.90 -2.55 -3.17
C ILE A 38 -13.88 -1.93 -4.59
N GLU A 39 -14.27 -2.69 -5.62
CA GLU A 39 -14.27 -2.21 -7.01
C GLU A 39 -15.25 -1.07 -7.28
N THR A 40 -16.28 -0.92 -6.44
CA THR A 40 -17.27 0.19 -6.55
C THR A 40 -17.00 1.33 -5.57
N GLY A 41 -15.87 1.32 -4.86
CA GLY A 41 -15.49 2.36 -3.90
C GLY A 41 -16.37 2.40 -2.64
N LYS A 42 -17.20 1.38 -2.40
CA LYS A 42 -18.06 1.29 -1.20
C LYS A 42 -17.32 0.77 0.03
N ALA A 43 -16.17 0.15 -0.19
CA ALA A 43 -15.24 -0.28 0.85
C ALA A 43 -13.81 -0.06 0.39
N HIS A 44 -12.91 0.16 1.34
CA HIS A 44 -11.48 0.24 1.09
C HIS A 44 -10.81 -1.08 1.48
N PRO A 45 -9.81 -1.57 0.71
CA PRO A 45 -9.03 -2.72 1.13
C PRO A 45 -8.08 -2.33 2.27
N SER A 46 -7.74 -3.29 3.13
CA SER A 46 -6.57 -3.13 4.02
C SER A 46 -5.29 -3.11 3.18
N VAL A 47 -4.18 -2.61 3.78
CA VAL A 47 -2.85 -2.62 3.12
C VAL A 47 -2.49 -4.03 2.66
N GLY A 48 -2.63 -5.04 3.54
CA GLY A 48 -2.34 -6.43 3.19
C GLY A 48 -3.21 -6.92 2.03
N LYS A 49 -4.50 -6.57 2.02
CA LYS A 49 -5.41 -6.97 0.94
C LYS A 49 -5.10 -6.26 -0.37
N LEU A 50 -4.71 -4.99 -0.33
CA LEU A 50 -4.23 -4.28 -1.52
C LEU A 50 -3.02 -5.02 -2.12
N PHE A 51 -2.08 -5.45 -1.28
CA PHE A 51 -0.92 -6.21 -1.72
C PHE A 51 -1.29 -7.57 -2.32
N ASP A 52 -2.23 -8.30 -1.74
CA ASP A 52 -2.75 -9.54 -2.35
C ASP A 52 -3.34 -9.29 -3.74
N ILE A 53 -4.11 -8.22 -3.89
CA ILE A 53 -4.77 -7.87 -5.16
C ILE A 53 -3.73 -7.52 -6.23
N VAL A 54 -2.77 -6.64 -5.93
CA VAL A 54 -1.76 -6.23 -6.93
C VAL A 54 -0.85 -7.38 -7.32
N ASN A 55 -0.52 -8.28 -6.37
CA ASN A 55 0.23 -9.50 -6.67
C ASN A 55 -0.57 -10.44 -7.58
N LEU A 56 -1.85 -10.66 -7.28
CA LEU A 56 -2.73 -11.50 -8.11
C LEU A 56 -2.87 -10.96 -9.53
N LEU A 57 -2.98 -9.65 -9.69
CA LEU A 57 -3.12 -8.97 -10.97
C LEU A 57 -1.75 -8.71 -11.64
N ASN A 58 -0.65 -9.03 -10.97
CA ASN A 58 0.72 -8.77 -11.45
C ASN A 58 0.92 -7.31 -11.90
N VAL A 59 0.50 -6.37 -11.05
CA VAL A 59 0.65 -4.93 -11.26
C VAL A 59 1.30 -4.29 -10.04
N SER A 60 1.85 -3.08 -10.20
CA SER A 60 2.29 -2.27 -9.07
C SER A 60 1.13 -1.45 -8.49
N VAL A 61 1.24 -1.03 -7.24
CA VAL A 61 0.31 -0.04 -6.66
C VAL A 61 0.33 1.23 -7.50
N ASP A 62 1.51 1.68 -7.92
CA ASP A 62 1.70 2.82 -8.83
C ASP A 62 0.96 2.65 -10.16
N GLY A 63 1.06 1.48 -10.79
CA GLY A 63 0.38 1.19 -12.06
C GLY A 63 -1.14 1.25 -11.93
N LEU A 64 -1.69 0.84 -10.79
CA LEU A 64 -3.12 0.98 -10.50
C LEU A 64 -3.54 2.44 -10.30
N LEU A 65 -2.71 3.25 -9.66
CA LEU A 65 -3.03 4.63 -9.34
C LEU A 65 -2.95 5.54 -10.56
N THR A 66 -2.03 5.27 -11.48
CA THR A 66 -1.83 6.10 -12.69
C THR A 66 -2.68 5.69 -13.88
N GLY A 67 -3.34 4.53 -13.83
CA GLY A 67 -4.07 3.98 -14.98
C GLY A 67 -3.17 3.66 -16.18
N GLN A 68 -1.86 3.77 -16.03
CA GLN A 68 -0.87 3.45 -17.04
C GLN A 68 -0.23 2.10 -16.70
N ALA A 69 -0.33 1.16 -17.61
CA ALA A 69 0.62 0.06 -17.65
C ALA A 69 2.01 0.69 -17.60
N VAL A 70 2.86 0.18 -16.70
CA VAL A 70 4.21 0.69 -16.45
C VAL A 70 4.93 0.96 -17.77
N ALA A 71 4.78 2.15 -18.31
CA ALA A 71 5.77 2.69 -19.21
C ALA A 71 6.92 3.07 -18.28
N ALA A 72 7.90 2.19 -18.18
CA ALA A 72 9.18 2.51 -17.58
C ALA A 72 9.71 3.78 -18.26
N ARG A 73 9.42 4.95 -17.68
CA ARG A 73 10.14 6.17 -17.99
C ARG A 73 11.43 6.17 -17.17
N GLY A 74 12.20 5.14 -17.36
CA GLY A 74 13.50 5.03 -16.77
C GLY A 74 14.49 4.82 -17.87
N ASP A 75 14.96 5.86 -18.53
CA ASP A 75 16.27 5.74 -19.17
C ASP A 75 16.96 7.06 -19.55
N GLU A 76 16.50 8.20 -19.21
CA GLU A 76 17.30 9.40 -19.44
C GLU A 76 17.15 10.32 -18.23
N GLY A 77 18.16 10.42 -17.37
CA GLY A 77 18.47 11.46 -16.38
C GLY A 77 17.37 12.43 -15.94
N PHE A 78 16.13 11.94 -15.76
CA PHE A 78 14.96 12.77 -15.60
C PHE A 78 14.77 13.11 -14.12
N VAL A 79 14.85 14.38 -13.81
CA VAL A 79 14.47 14.89 -12.49
C VAL A 79 12.94 14.92 -12.43
N SER A 80 12.35 14.07 -11.57
CA SER A 80 10.92 14.08 -11.27
C SER A 80 10.69 14.91 -10.02
N LEU A 81 9.89 15.96 -10.13
CA LEU A 81 9.53 16.83 -9.02
C LEU A 81 8.04 16.75 -8.75
N GLN A 82 7.67 16.50 -7.49
CA GLN A 82 6.31 16.58 -6.99
C GLN A 82 6.25 17.62 -5.87
N ARG A 83 5.36 18.57 -6.00
CA ARG A 83 5.19 19.64 -5.00
C ARG A 83 4.29 19.18 -3.85
N GLY A 84 4.52 19.77 -2.67
CA GLY A 84 3.62 19.56 -1.53
C GLY A 84 2.18 19.96 -1.88
N GLY A 85 1.22 19.11 -1.57
CA GLY A 85 -0.20 19.30 -1.92
C GLY A 85 -0.63 18.68 -3.26
N GLU A 86 0.28 18.22 -4.09
CA GLU A 86 0.00 17.52 -5.36
C GLU A 86 -0.01 15.99 -5.17
N HIS A 87 0.27 15.52 -3.96
CA HIS A 87 0.31 14.09 -3.68
C HIS A 87 -1.09 13.48 -3.77
N GLU A 88 -1.20 12.43 -4.57
CA GLU A 88 -2.40 11.60 -4.58
C GLU A 88 -2.50 10.81 -3.29
N ALA A 89 -3.69 10.78 -2.71
CA ALA A 89 -3.98 10.07 -1.50
C ALA A 89 -4.73 8.78 -1.81
N LEU A 90 -4.28 7.69 -1.20
CA LEU A 90 -4.96 6.41 -1.19
C LEU A 90 -5.53 6.17 0.21
N GLU A 91 -6.85 6.14 0.30
CA GLU A 91 -7.55 5.77 1.53
C GLU A 91 -7.63 4.24 1.60
N LEU A 92 -7.21 3.71 2.74
CA LEU A 92 -7.24 2.28 3.03
C LEU A 92 -8.11 2.02 4.24
N GLU A 93 -8.46 0.75 4.43
CA GLU A 93 -9.23 0.31 5.58
C GLU A 93 -8.52 0.66 6.91
N SER A 94 -9.29 0.68 8.00
CA SER A 94 -8.76 0.85 9.36
C SER A 94 -8.01 2.16 9.58
N GLY A 95 -8.39 3.25 8.90
CA GLY A 95 -7.83 4.58 9.13
C GLY A 95 -6.38 4.72 8.67
N VAL A 96 -5.97 3.96 7.66
CA VAL A 96 -4.67 4.08 7.03
C VAL A 96 -4.80 4.91 5.75
N ARG A 97 -3.88 5.86 5.59
CA ARG A 97 -3.77 6.70 4.39
C ARG A 97 -2.35 6.71 3.86
N TRP A 98 -2.21 6.53 2.57
CA TRP A 98 -0.94 6.62 1.88
C TRP A 98 -0.92 7.79 0.91
N HIS A 99 0.20 8.51 0.88
CA HIS A 99 0.51 9.50 -0.12
C HIS A 99 1.75 9.05 -0.87
N ARG A 100 1.63 8.93 -2.19
CA ARG A 100 2.78 8.63 -3.02
C ARG A 100 3.70 9.84 -3.11
N LEU A 101 4.99 9.64 -2.90
CA LEU A 101 6.01 10.69 -2.92
C LEU A 101 6.80 10.76 -4.23
N THR A 102 6.41 9.96 -5.22
CA THR A 102 6.99 9.96 -6.57
C THR A 102 5.99 10.49 -7.57
N ALA A 103 6.41 11.38 -8.48
CA ALA A 103 5.57 11.89 -9.56
C ALA A 103 5.40 10.87 -10.71
N GLY A 104 6.23 9.85 -10.77
CA GLY A 104 6.21 8.79 -11.76
C GLY A 104 6.22 7.40 -11.15
N SER A 105 6.04 6.38 -12.00
CA SER A 105 6.18 4.98 -11.60
C SER A 105 7.64 4.54 -11.71
N TYR A 106 8.14 3.94 -10.66
CA TYR A 106 9.49 3.39 -10.58
C TYR A 106 9.38 1.88 -10.32
N PRO A 107 9.73 1.03 -11.30
CA PRO A 107 9.60 -0.41 -11.13
C PRO A 107 10.31 -0.92 -9.87
N GLY A 108 9.57 -1.65 -9.04
CA GLY A 108 10.10 -2.22 -7.81
C GLY A 108 10.38 -1.23 -6.67
N VAL A 109 9.97 0.03 -6.79
CA VAL A 109 10.13 1.04 -5.73
C VAL A 109 8.76 1.65 -5.41
N GLU A 110 8.38 1.60 -4.13
CA GLU A 110 7.25 2.35 -3.60
C GLU A 110 7.77 3.31 -2.54
N PHE A 111 7.59 4.60 -2.73
CA PHE A 111 8.05 5.65 -1.82
C PHE A 111 6.84 6.46 -1.35
N LEU A 112 6.52 6.32 -0.06
CA LEU A 112 5.25 6.69 0.51
C LEU A 112 5.42 7.57 1.76
N HIS A 113 4.52 8.52 1.94
CA HIS A 113 4.18 9.06 3.24
C HIS A 113 2.94 8.32 3.75
N VAL A 114 3.08 7.60 4.84
CA VAL A 114 2.01 6.78 5.43
C VAL A 114 1.47 7.46 6.68
N GLN A 115 0.17 7.40 6.86
CA GLN A 115 -0.53 7.90 8.04
C GLN A 115 -1.42 6.81 8.62
N TYR A 116 -1.33 6.61 9.92
CA TYR A 116 -2.14 5.68 10.70
C TYR A 116 -2.92 6.47 11.74
N GLN A 117 -4.25 6.45 11.67
CA GLN A 117 -5.10 6.99 12.73
C GLN A 117 -4.98 6.13 14.01
N PRO A 118 -5.35 6.65 15.19
CA PRO A 118 -5.46 5.82 16.39
C PRO A 118 -6.28 4.55 16.14
N GLY A 119 -5.73 3.39 16.49
CA GLY A 119 -6.31 2.08 16.19
C GLY A 119 -6.12 1.60 14.75
N GLY A 120 -5.53 2.42 13.88
CA GLY A 120 -5.25 2.06 12.49
C GLY A 120 -4.24 0.92 12.35
N SER A 121 -4.43 0.05 11.36
CA SER A 121 -3.57 -1.10 11.13
C SER A 121 -3.45 -1.44 9.65
N SER A 122 -2.26 -1.94 9.25
CA SER A 122 -2.00 -2.39 7.88
C SER A 122 -2.78 -3.64 7.48
N THR A 123 -3.23 -4.42 8.46
CA THR A 123 -4.03 -5.63 8.27
C THR A 123 -5.19 -5.64 9.25
N GLY A 124 -6.31 -6.27 8.88
CA GLY A 124 -7.38 -6.55 9.85
C GLY A 124 -6.93 -7.54 10.92
N ASP A 125 -7.61 -7.51 12.06
CA ASP A 125 -7.58 -8.47 13.18
C ASP A 125 -6.40 -9.45 13.26
N SER A 126 -5.29 -9.04 13.85
CA SER A 126 -4.15 -9.92 14.18
C SER A 126 -3.52 -10.71 13.02
N THR A 127 -3.94 -10.46 11.79
CA THR A 127 -3.30 -11.07 10.63
C THR A 127 -1.98 -10.39 10.30
N PHE A 128 -1.09 -11.11 9.64
CA PHE A 128 0.19 -10.61 9.18
C PHE A 128 0.22 -10.63 7.66
N MET A 129 0.83 -9.63 7.06
CA MET A 129 1.13 -9.62 5.64
C MET A 129 2.58 -10.03 5.39
N ARG A 130 2.86 -10.46 4.17
CA ARG A 130 4.21 -10.69 3.66
C ARG A 130 4.20 -10.53 2.14
N HIS A 131 5.27 -9.98 1.61
CA HIS A 131 5.46 -9.82 0.17
C HIS A 131 6.95 -9.84 -0.19
N ALA A 132 7.28 -9.81 -1.46
CA ALA A 132 8.67 -9.69 -1.90
C ALA A 132 9.22 -8.29 -1.57
N GLY A 133 10.53 -8.18 -1.47
CA GLY A 133 11.24 -6.91 -1.30
C GLY A 133 11.74 -6.65 0.12
N GLN A 134 12.24 -5.45 0.30
CA GLN A 134 12.79 -4.91 1.54
C GLN A 134 12.00 -3.68 1.93
N GLU A 135 11.63 -3.56 3.19
CA GLU A 135 10.95 -2.39 3.75
C GLU A 135 11.91 -1.52 4.56
N PHE A 136 11.70 -0.21 4.46
CA PHE A 136 12.41 0.82 5.23
C PHE A 136 11.37 1.82 5.74
N GLY A 137 11.40 2.08 7.04
CA GLY A 137 10.50 3.03 7.69
C GLY A 137 11.27 4.08 8.49
N TYR A 138 10.77 5.32 8.49
CA TYR A 138 11.25 6.41 9.34
C TYR A 138 10.05 7.18 9.89
N VAL A 139 9.90 7.19 11.22
CA VAL A 139 8.77 7.83 11.89
C VAL A 139 8.97 9.34 11.96
N LEU A 140 7.99 10.10 11.49
CA LEU A 140 7.98 11.57 11.53
C LEU A 140 7.26 12.11 12.76
N ALA A 141 6.10 11.52 13.10
CA ALA A 141 5.28 11.96 14.23
C ALA A 141 4.43 10.79 14.75
N GLY A 142 3.96 10.92 15.99
CA GLY A 142 3.18 9.89 16.66
C GLY A 142 4.02 8.66 17.03
N ARG A 143 3.36 7.52 17.14
CA ARG A 143 4.02 6.24 17.46
C ARG A 143 3.47 5.13 16.58
N LEU A 144 4.36 4.26 16.09
CA LEU A 144 3.99 3.05 15.35
C LEU A 144 4.45 1.81 16.13
N THR A 145 3.56 0.85 16.23
CA THR A 145 3.88 -0.51 16.68
C THR A 145 4.03 -1.41 15.47
N ILE A 146 5.21 -2.00 15.31
CA ILE A 146 5.54 -2.84 14.17
C ILE A 146 5.88 -4.23 14.69
N HIS A 147 5.12 -5.21 14.21
CA HIS A 147 5.38 -6.63 14.45
C HIS A 147 6.14 -7.18 13.25
N VAL A 148 7.28 -7.81 13.47
CA VAL A 148 8.09 -8.49 12.44
C VAL A 148 8.45 -9.87 12.96
N GLY A 149 7.92 -10.91 12.33
CA GLY A 149 8.03 -12.27 12.86
C GLY A 149 7.41 -12.39 14.24
N PHE A 150 8.22 -12.71 15.23
CA PHE A 150 7.80 -12.83 16.64
C PHE A 150 8.12 -11.59 17.48
N ASP A 151 8.82 -10.62 16.90
CA ASP A 151 9.27 -9.43 17.61
C ASP A 151 8.28 -8.26 17.45
N THR A 152 8.22 -7.44 18.48
CA THR A 152 7.40 -6.22 18.51
C THR A 152 8.29 -5.01 18.76
N HIS A 153 8.27 -4.07 17.83
CA HIS A 153 9.03 -2.83 17.87
C HIS A 153 8.08 -1.64 18.03
N ARG A 154 8.34 -0.78 19.01
CA ARG A 154 7.61 0.47 19.21
C ARG A 154 8.50 1.62 18.82
N LEU A 155 8.11 2.34 17.77
CA LEU A 155 8.89 3.43 17.18
C LEU A 155 8.21 4.77 17.46
N GLY A 156 9.03 5.74 17.86
CA GLY A 156 8.67 7.14 17.98
C GLY A 156 9.32 8.02 16.91
N PRO A 157 9.06 9.34 16.93
CA PRO A 157 9.66 10.27 15.98
C PRO A 157 11.20 10.20 15.98
N GLY A 158 11.79 10.09 14.79
CA GLY A 158 13.22 9.95 14.59
C GLY A 158 13.71 8.50 14.54
N ASP A 159 12.91 7.52 14.97
CA ASP A 159 13.28 6.11 14.86
C ASP A 159 13.13 5.60 13.43
N SER A 160 13.97 4.65 13.07
CA SER A 160 13.91 3.95 11.79
C SER A 160 13.96 2.44 11.98
N ILE A 161 13.40 1.73 11.00
CA ILE A 161 13.40 0.27 10.95
C ILE A 161 13.62 -0.19 9.50
N SER A 162 14.27 -1.33 9.33
CA SER A 162 14.29 -2.03 8.05
C SER A 162 14.24 -3.53 8.25
N PHE A 163 13.49 -4.22 7.37
CA PHE A 163 13.35 -5.67 7.43
C PHE A 163 12.98 -6.26 6.07
N PRO A 164 13.33 -7.54 5.81
CA PRO A 164 12.85 -8.25 4.64
C PRO A 164 11.32 -8.41 4.70
N ALA A 165 10.61 -7.90 3.69
CA ALA A 165 9.15 -7.96 3.65
C ALA A 165 8.58 -9.38 3.49
N THR A 166 9.44 -10.37 3.21
CA THR A 166 9.12 -11.79 3.24
C THR A 166 8.89 -12.33 4.66
N THR A 167 9.40 -11.62 5.68
CA THR A 167 9.07 -11.90 7.09
C THR A 167 7.64 -11.45 7.36
N PRO A 168 6.78 -12.30 7.97
CA PRO A 168 5.44 -11.87 8.35
C PRO A 168 5.48 -10.60 9.20
N HIS A 169 4.74 -9.57 8.81
CA HIS A 169 4.78 -8.29 9.51
C HIS A 169 3.41 -7.61 9.54
N ARG A 170 3.25 -6.69 10.48
CA ARG A 170 2.06 -5.86 10.67
C ARG A 170 2.47 -4.53 11.27
N LEU A 171 1.92 -3.45 10.75
CA LEU A 171 2.10 -2.10 11.26
C LEU A 171 0.78 -1.63 11.89
N GLY A 172 0.87 -0.92 12.99
CA GLY A 172 -0.32 -0.35 13.64
C GLY A 172 0.01 0.88 14.47
N ASN A 173 -1.03 1.62 14.80
CA ASN A 173 -0.97 2.74 15.73
C ASN A 173 -1.81 2.41 16.97
N ASP A 174 -1.16 1.94 18.01
CA ASP A 174 -1.77 1.66 19.33
C ASP A 174 -1.84 2.90 20.23
N GLY A 175 -1.43 4.06 19.70
CA GLY A 175 -1.45 5.35 20.42
C GLY A 175 -2.80 6.06 20.31
N THR A 176 -2.85 7.26 20.90
CA THR A 176 -4.05 8.12 20.92
C THR A 176 -4.00 9.25 19.89
N GLU A 177 -2.84 9.47 19.28
CA GLU A 177 -2.61 10.51 18.28
C GLU A 177 -2.27 9.86 16.93
N PRO A 178 -2.57 10.51 15.80
CA PRO A 178 -2.16 10.03 14.49
C PRO A 178 -0.64 9.82 14.41
N ALA A 179 -0.22 8.75 13.77
CA ALA A 179 1.18 8.48 13.48
C ALA A 179 1.47 8.65 11.99
N THR A 180 2.62 9.26 11.68
CA THR A 180 3.08 9.46 10.30
C THR A 180 4.51 9.00 10.12
N ALA A 181 4.81 8.44 8.96
CA ALA A 181 6.14 7.95 8.63
C ALA A 181 6.43 8.08 7.13
N ILE A 182 7.70 8.14 6.78
CA ILE A 182 8.16 7.84 5.42
C ILE A 182 8.38 6.34 5.35
N TRP A 183 7.87 5.74 4.28
CA TRP A 183 7.97 4.31 4.03
C TRP A 183 8.45 4.03 2.62
N CYS A 184 9.46 3.19 2.50
CA CYS A 184 10.01 2.80 1.22
C CYS A 184 10.02 1.28 1.10
N ILE A 185 9.50 0.74 -0.01
CA ILE A 185 9.53 -0.68 -0.33
C ILE A 185 10.33 -0.84 -1.62
N ILE A 186 11.33 -1.71 -1.61
CA ILE A 186 12.24 -1.91 -2.75
C ILE A 186 12.27 -3.40 -3.13
N GLY A 187 12.31 -3.69 -4.43
CA GLY A 187 12.50 -5.06 -4.94
C GLY A 187 11.23 -5.90 -4.94
N ARG A 188 10.08 -5.27 -5.02
CA ARG A 188 8.78 -5.97 -4.98
C ARG A 188 8.42 -6.70 -6.28
N HIS A 189 8.90 -6.20 -7.40
CA HIS A 189 8.68 -6.74 -8.74
C HIS A 189 10.03 -7.04 -9.39
N THR A 190 10.56 -8.21 -9.17
CA THR A 190 11.66 -8.80 -9.96
C THR A 190 11.18 -10.05 -10.66
#